data_9ce2c7220f9870f02657a3e88cc23420
#
_entry.id   9ce2c7220f9870f02657a3e88cc23420
#
_cell.length_a   1.000
_cell.length_b   1.000
_cell.length_c   1.000
_cell.angle_alpha   90.00
_cell.angle_beta   90.00
_cell.angle_gamma   90.00
#
_symmetry.space_group_name_H-M   'P 1'
#
loop_
_entity.id
_entity.type
_entity.pdbx_description
1 polymer ?
#
loop_
_entity_poly.entity_id
_entity_poly.type
_entity_poly.pdbx_seq_one_letter_code
_entity_poly.pdbx_strand_id
1 'polypeptide(L)'
;MNRRALLKRMAAAIPAATALSAYRAMAAPQRKRVKITDVKAMLVHGNVDWNMVKVETDSGISGIGEAYWGRGVKDVILGYLRPAVTGEDPLDIERLYNKMLRVTGGAGAIAGVTVTAISGVEIALCDLAGKLLEVPVCKLLGGQYREGVRAYWTTSPRDMLDPASCRDFAATLKSHPFRIAAIKSDADSFPAKYDPQFLEPGHEPYGSHLTGRDVARIARGFANLREAVGEDVDIAVHCHWEFDWIDALELARAVAPIRPMWLEDPMPPDYSESWSKLTAESPVPILTGENLYRRQGFRPFILNQGCHLIQIDIPKAGGLLESKKIADLAELYQLPVCAHNVASPLGSLASAHCAAAIRDFRAQEFAPGDPAHAELWEKIVIYDGPIIKDGKYRLSEKPGIGVELNEEVVRAHLVPGETWWG
;
A
#
# COMPACT_ATOMS: atom_id res chain seq x y z
N MET A 1 -11.21 35.12 55.60
CA MET A 1 -10.41 35.66 54.47
C MET A 1 -10.70 37.16 54.36
N ASN A 2 -9.69 38.02 54.47
CA ASN A 2 -9.87 39.48 54.53
C ASN A 2 -10.27 40.01 53.12
N ARG A 3 -11.22 40.97 53.10
CA ARG A 3 -11.74 41.59 51.88
C ARG A 3 -10.66 42.13 50.92
N ARG A 4 -9.55 42.62 51.52
CA ARG A 4 -8.35 43.06 50.78
C ARG A 4 -7.58 41.92 50.09
N ALA A 5 -7.56 40.75 50.68
CA ALA A 5 -6.91 39.56 50.09
C ALA A 5 -7.77 38.94 48.95
N LEU A 6 -9.10 39.05 49.07
CA LEU A 6 -10.02 38.67 48.00
C LEU A 6 -9.89 39.58 46.77
N LEU A 7 -9.84 40.92 47.00
CA LEU A 7 -9.67 41.90 45.94
C LEU A 7 -8.31 41.78 45.24
N LYS A 8 -7.23 41.49 45.97
CA LYS A 8 -5.92 41.21 45.35
C LYS A 8 -5.90 39.92 44.52
N ARG A 9 -6.65 38.87 44.93
CA ARG A 9 -6.80 37.66 44.15
C ARG A 9 -7.67 37.86 42.90
N MET A 10 -8.72 38.67 43.02
CA MET A 10 -9.55 39.06 41.87
C MET A 10 -8.78 39.94 40.88
N ALA A 11 -7.97 40.90 41.35
CA ALA A 11 -7.12 41.72 40.51
C ALA A 11 -6.00 40.93 39.81
N ALA A 12 -5.50 39.83 40.39
CA ALA A 12 -4.55 38.93 39.77
C ALA A 12 -5.21 37.91 38.81
N ALA A 13 -6.51 37.66 38.97
CA ALA A 13 -7.26 36.77 38.08
C ALA A 13 -7.65 37.43 36.76
N ILE A 14 -7.77 38.76 36.70
CA ILE A 14 -8.09 39.49 35.46
C ILE A 14 -6.99 39.37 34.39
N PRO A 15 -5.69 39.52 34.70
CA PRO A 15 -4.62 39.27 33.73
C PRO A 15 -4.55 37.82 33.28
N ALA A 16 -4.82 36.86 34.19
CA ALA A 16 -4.85 35.44 33.81
C ALA A 16 -6.04 35.11 32.92
N ALA A 17 -7.22 35.70 33.14
CA ALA A 17 -8.39 35.52 32.29
C ALA A 17 -8.21 36.18 30.93
N THR A 18 -7.56 37.34 30.84
CA THR A 18 -7.23 37.99 29.57
C THR A 18 -6.12 37.24 28.83
N ALA A 19 -5.10 36.72 29.54
CA ALA A 19 -4.08 35.88 28.95
C ALA A 19 -4.68 34.54 28.42
N LEU A 20 -5.62 33.94 29.16
CA LEU A 20 -6.30 32.73 28.75
C LEU A 20 -7.24 32.98 27.56
N SER A 21 -7.93 34.15 27.49
CA SER A 21 -8.74 34.51 26.34
C SER A 21 -7.89 34.90 25.12
N ALA A 22 -6.75 35.55 25.31
CA ALA A 22 -5.77 35.81 24.26
C ALA A 22 -5.13 34.50 23.77
N TYR A 23 -4.77 33.57 24.66
CA TYR A 23 -4.28 32.25 24.30
C TYR A 23 -5.35 31.44 23.55
N ARG A 24 -6.63 31.48 23.98
CA ARG A 24 -7.73 30.85 23.27
C ARG A 24 -7.99 31.48 21.90
N ALA A 25 -7.84 32.79 21.79
CA ALA A 25 -7.96 33.50 20.50
C ALA A 25 -6.78 33.18 19.57
N MET A 26 -5.58 33.00 20.10
CA MET A 26 -4.40 32.56 19.35
C MET A 26 -4.44 31.06 19.00
N ALA A 27 -5.01 30.25 19.88
CA ALA A 27 -5.19 28.80 19.70
C ALA A 27 -6.49 28.47 18.96
N ALA A 28 -7.45 29.39 18.90
CA ALA A 28 -8.60 29.23 18.01
C ALA A 28 -8.09 29.33 16.58
N PRO A 29 -8.22 28.28 15.75
CA PRO A 29 -7.80 28.38 14.36
C PRO A 29 -8.61 29.50 13.70
N GLN A 30 -7.97 30.59 13.36
CA GLN A 30 -8.50 31.64 12.46
C GLN A 30 -8.58 31.09 11.03
N ARG A 31 -8.84 29.78 10.89
CA ARG A 31 -8.96 29.15 9.59
C ARG A 31 -10.34 29.48 9.04
N LYS A 32 -10.39 30.27 7.95
CA LYS A 32 -11.48 30.16 7.01
C LYS A 32 -11.77 28.67 6.84
N ARG A 33 -13.00 28.22 7.07
CA ARG A 33 -13.38 26.83 6.76
C ARG A 33 -13.16 26.62 5.28
N VAL A 34 -12.15 25.84 4.95
CA VAL A 34 -11.85 25.43 3.58
C VAL A 34 -12.90 24.44 3.14
N LYS A 35 -13.37 24.55 1.90
CA LYS A 35 -14.36 23.62 1.33
C LYS A 35 -13.81 22.97 0.07
N ILE A 36 -14.13 21.68 -0.06
CA ILE A 36 -13.89 20.95 -1.31
C ILE A 36 -14.76 21.55 -2.40
N THR A 37 -14.16 21.94 -3.51
CA THR A 37 -14.88 22.49 -4.68
C THR A 37 -15.07 21.44 -5.75
N ASP A 38 -14.12 20.50 -5.92
CA ASP A 38 -14.20 19.46 -6.93
C ASP A 38 -13.33 18.24 -6.57
N VAL A 39 -13.65 17.10 -7.17
CA VAL A 39 -12.82 15.89 -7.22
C VAL A 39 -12.65 15.47 -8.67
N LYS A 40 -11.42 15.32 -9.09
CA LYS A 40 -11.04 14.94 -10.45
C LYS A 40 -10.31 13.63 -10.45
N ALA A 41 -10.39 12.90 -11.56
CA ALA A 41 -9.65 11.66 -11.74
C ALA A 41 -9.23 11.49 -13.21
N MET A 42 -8.06 10.89 -13.42
CA MET A 42 -7.55 10.56 -14.74
C MET A 42 -6.80 9.23 -14.69
N LEU A 43 -6.73 8.55 -15.83
CA LEU A 43 -5.99 7.31 -15.99
C LEU A 43 -4.67 7.57 -16.69
N VAL A 44 -3.59 7.10 -16.10
CA VAL A 44 -2.23 7.24 -16.62
C VAL A 44 -1.65 5.85 -16.85
N HIS A 45 -1.15 5.61 -18.06
CA HIS A 45 -0.57 4.32 -18.43
C HIS A 45 0.85 4.16 -17.83
N GLY A 46 1.06 3.07 -17.11
CA GLY A 46 2.34 2.70 -16.52
C GLY A 46 2.52 1.17 -16.56
N ASN A 47 3.10 0.59 -15.50
CA ASN A 47 3.11 -0.87 -15.34
C ASN A 47 1.69 -1.46 -15.29
N VAL A 48 0.75 -0.66 -14.80
CA VAL A 48 -0.71 -0.81 -14.87
C VAL A 48 -1.31 0.56 -15.17
N ASP A 49 -2.61 0.64 -15.45
CA ASP A 49 -3.29 1.94 -15.59
C ASP A 49 -3.54 2.55 -14.20
N TRP A 50 -2.79 3.59 -13.85
CA TRP A 50 -2.89 4.27 -12.56
C TRP A 50 -4.09 5.21 -12.50
N ASN A 51 -4.95 5.06 -11.50
CA ASN A 51 -6.08 5.96 -11.24
C ASN A 51 -5.60 7.14 -10.37
N MET A 52 -5.18 8.23 -10.99
CA MET A 52 -4.78 9.46 -10.30
C MET A 52 -6.01 10.25 -9.85
N VAL A 53 -5.99 10.78 -8.64
CA VAL A 53 -7.08 11.53 -8.01
C VAL A 53 -6.59 12.89 -7.56
N LYS A 54 -7.40 13.93 -7.75
CA LYS A 54 -7.16 15.28 -7.23
C LYS A 54 -8.38 15.80 -6.52
N VAL A 55 -8.20 16.34 -5.31
CA VAL A 55 -9.23 17.05 -4.54
C VAL A 55 -8.88 18.53 -4.55
N GLU A 56 -9.76 19.37 -5.09
CA GLU A 56 -9.61 20.82 -5.18
C GLU A 56 -10.43 21.54 -4.09
N THR A 57 -9.97 22.71 -3.66
CA THR A 57 -10.63 23.52 -2.64
C THR A 57 -10.78 24.99 -3.03
N ASP A 58 -11.64 25.71 -2.32
CA ASP A 58 -11.84 27.16 -2.45
C ASP A 58 -10.65 28.00 -1.93
N SER A 59 -9.69 27.37 -1.26
CA SER A 59 -8.43 28.01 -0.84
C SER A 59 -7.38 28.07 -1.95
N GLY A 60 -7.59 27.35 -3.06
CA GLY A 60 -6.60 27.15 -4.13
C GLY A 60 -5.59 26.03 -3.83
N ILE A 61 -5.55 25.49 -2.60
CA ILE A 61 -4.73 24.32 -2.25
C ILE A 61 -5.47 23.07 -2.70
N SER A 62 -4.75 22.13 -3.29
CA SER A 62 -5.29 20.83 -3.72
C SER A 62 -4.43 19.68 -3.20
N GLY A 63 -5.08 18.54 -2.96
CA GLY A 63 -4.41 17.29 -2.66
C GLY A 63 -4.47 16.32 -3.82
N ILE A 64 -3.45 15.46 -3.93
CA ILE A 64 -3.36 14.41 -4.94
C ILE A 64 -3.27 13.04 -4.27
N GLY A 65 -3.79 12.02 -4.93
CA GLY A 65 -3.78 10.65 -4.46
C GLY A 65 -3.86 9.68 -5.62
N GLU A 66 -3.78 8.41 -5.31
CA GLU A 66 -3.89 7.34 -6.27
C GLU A 66 -4.77 6.22 -5.71
N ALA A 67 -5.69 5.72 -6.52
CA ALA A 67 -6.41 4.50 -6.28
C ALA A 67 -5.75 3.35 -7.04
N TYR A 68 -5.78 2.15 -6.47
CA TYR A 68 -5.29 0.94 -7.14
C TYR A 68 -5.91 0.79 -8.54
N TRP A 69 -5.21 0.12 -9.44
CA TRP A 69 -5.68 -0.08 -10.80
C TRP A 69 -7.00 -0.86 -10.85
N GLY A 70 -7.76 -0.66 -11.91
CA GLY A 70 -9.00 -1.37 -12.16
C GLY A 70 -10.01 -0.53 -12.94
N ARG A 71 -10.72 -1.19 -13.84
CA ARG A 71 -11.80 -0.55 -14.61
C ARG A 71 -12.96 -0.17 -13.69
N GLY A 72 -13.58 0.99 -13.93
CA GLY A 72 -14.70 1.48 -13.15
C GLY A 72 -14.32 2.26 -11.89
N VAL A 73 -13.05 2.27 -11.47
CA VAL A 73 -12.58 3.05 -10.31
C VAL A 73 -12.86 4.54 -10.51
N LYS A 74 -12.45 5.09 -11.66
CA LYS A 74 -12.71 6.48 -12.04
C LYS A 74 -14.21 6.81 -12.07
N ASP A 75 -15.05 5.90 -12.58
CA ASP A 75 -16.49 6.11 -12.66
C ASP A 75 -17.13 6.21 -11.27
N VAL A 76 -16.68 5.39 -10.33
CA VAL A 76 -17.11 5.48 -8.93
C VAL A 76 -16.67 6.80 -8.31
N ILE A 77 -15.43 7.23 -8.54
CA ILE A 77 -14.92 8.52 -8.02
C ILE A 77 -15.79 9.67 -8.52
N LEU A 78 -16.02 9.75 -9.82
CA LEU A 78 -16.72 10.89 -10.42
C LEU A 78 -18.25 10.82 -10.22
N GLY A 79 -18.84 9.63 -10.27
CA GLY A 79 -20.28 9.42 -10.19
C GLY A 79 -20.85 9.41 -8.78
N TYR A 80 -20.12 8.87 -7.79
CA TYR A 80 -20.59 8.70 -6.42
C TYR A 80 -19.83 9.56 -5.40
N LEU A 81 -18.47 9.56 -5.47
CA LEU A 81 -17.67 10.16 -4.40
C LEU A 81 -17.57 11.67 -4.55
N ARG A 82 -17.35 12.16 -5.75
CA ARG A 82 -17.29 13.60 -6.06
C ARG A 82 -18.51 14.36 -5.53
N PRO A 83 -19.77 14.00 -5.88
CA PRO A 83 -20.94 14.73 -5.36
C PRO A 83 -21.10 14.56 -3.84
N ALA A 84 -20.61 13.47 -3.27
CA ALA A 84 -20.71 13.22 -1.84
C ALA A 84 -19.79 14.12 -1.02
N VAL A 85 -18.58 14.46 -1.51
CA VAL A 85 -17.60 15.23 -0.73
C VAL A 85 -17.54 16.70 -1.11
N THR A 86 -18.06 17.11 -2.26
CA THR A 86 -18.11 18.52 -2.66
C THR A 86 -18.89 19.36 -1.65
N GLY A 87 -18.33 20.52 -1.26
CA GLY A 87 -18.89 21.46 -0.27
C GLY A 87 -18.54 21.11 1.18
N GLU A 88 -17.92 19.95 1.43
CA GLU A 88 -17.51 19.50 2.76
C GLU A 88 -16.16 20.09 3.19
N ASP A 89 -15.86 20.01 4.49
CA ASP A 89 -14.56 20.35 5.07
C ASP A 89 -13.56 19.22 4.82
N PRO A 90 -12.45 19.44 4.09
CA PRO A 90 -11.48 18.40 3.75
C PRO A 90 -10.72 17.82 4.96
N LEU A 91 -10.73 18.51 6.10
CA LEU A 91 -10.05 18.03 7.32
C LEU A 91 -10.88 16.99 8.09
N ASP A 92 -12.17 16.82 7.78
CA ASP A 92 -13.04 15.82 8.38
C ASP A 92 -12.90 14.45 7.70
N ILE A 93 -11.68 13.98 7.48
CA ILE A 93 -11.37 12.81 6.63
C ILE A 93 -12.15 11.56 7.04
N GLU A 94 -12.18 11.22 8.32
CA GLU A 94 -12.95 10.07 8.84
C GLU A 94 -14.45 10.18 8.54
N ARG A 95 -15.01 11.37 8.74
CA ARG A 95 -16.42 11.61 8.44
C ARG A 95 -16.69 11.48 6.94
N LEU A 96 -15.80 11.99 6.10
CA LEU A 96 -15.90 11.88 4.65
C LEU A 96 -15.73 10.44 4.19
N TYR A 97 -14.77 9.69 4.75
CA TYR A 97 -14.61 8.26 4.49
C TYR A 97 -15.92 7.49 4.76
N ASN A 98 -16.54 7.69 5.94
CA ASN A 98 -17.80 7.05 6.27
C ASN A 98 -18.96 7.53 5.38
N LYS A 99 -18.96 8.79 4.96
CA LYS A 99 -19.94 9.33 4.01
C LYS A 99 -19.81 8.64 2.64
N MET A 100 -18.58 8.48 2.14
CA MET A 100 -18.31 7.78 0.89
C MET A 100 -18.75 6.31 0.94
N LEU A 101 -18.46 5.60 2.02
CA LEU A 101 -18.97 4.23 2.24
C LEU A 101 -20.49 4.19 2.26
N ARG A 102 -21.15 5.17 2.88
CA ARG A 102 -22.61 5.20 3.00
C ARG A 102 -23.31 5.44 1.67
N VAL A 103 -22.82 6.38 0.85
CA VAL A 103 -23.44 6.69 -0.45
C VAL A 103 -23.24 5.58 -1.47
N THR A 104 -22.21 4.77 -1.30
CA THR A 104 -21.90 3.62 -2.17
C THR A 104 -22.41 2.28 -1.59
N GLY A 105 -23.04 2.30 -0.40
CA GLY A 105 -23.48 1.08 0.31
C GLY A 105 -24.42 0.21 -0.50
N GLY A 106 -25.39 0.81 -1.20
CA GLY A 106 -26.29 0.11 -2.11
C GLY A 106 -25.63 -0.42 -3.40
N ALA A 107 -24.45 0.11 -3.75
CA ALA A 107 -23.64 -0.33 -4.89
C ALA A 107 -22.51 -1.29 -4.47
N GLY A 108 -22.54 -1.85 -3.25
CA GLY A 108 -21.60 -2.88 -2.81
C GLY A 108 -20.32 -2.36 -2.17
N ALA A 109 -20.38 -1.28 -1.39
CA ALA A 109 -19.21 -0.64 -0.75
C ALA A 109 -18.57 -1.44 0.40
N ILE A 110 -18.42 -2.74 0.25
CA ILE A 110 -17.74 -3.58 1.26
C ILE A 110 -16.35 -4.01 0.83
N ALA A 111 -16.09 -4.05 -0.48
CA ALA A 111 -14.82 -4.48 -1.09
C ALA A 111 -14.74 -4.00 -2.55
N GLY A 112 -13.66 -4.36 -3.24
CA GLY A 112 -13.50 -4.20 -4.69
C GLY A 112 -13.41 -2.75 -5.14
N VAL A 113 -13.81 -2.51 -6.38
CA VAL A 113 -13.69 -1.23 -7.09
C VAL A 113 -14.17 -0.03 -6.27
N THR A 114 -15.25 -0.20 -5.50
CA THR A 114 -15.83 0.87 -4.69
C THR A 114 -14.91 1.30 -3.55
N VAL A 115 -14.34 0.35 -2.81
CA VAL A 115 -13.41 0.67 -1.71
C VAL A 115 -12.08 1.17 -2.28
N THR A 116 -11.64 0.62 -3.40
CA THR A 116 -10.48 1.10 -4.15
C THR A 116 -10.64 2.59 -4.52
N ALA A 117 -11.80 2.98 -5.07
CA ALA A 117 -12.08 4.38 -5.40
C ALA A 117 -12.06 5.29 -4.15
N ILE A 118 -12.64 4.82 -3.04
CA ILE A 118 -12.61 5.52 -1.75
C ILE A 118 -11.18 5.70 -1.25
N SER A 119 -10.31 4.69 -1.43
CA SER A 119 -8.89 4.77 -1.02
C SER A 119 -8.16 5.92 -1.72
N GLY A 120 -8.35 6.08 -3.03
CA GLY A 120 -7.70 7.15 -3.79
C GLY A 120 -8.16 8.55 -3.37
N VAL A 121 -9.45 8.73 -3.11
CA VAL A 121 -9.99 10.01 -2.61
C VAL A 121 -9.49 10.27 -1.18
N GLU A 122 -9.43 9.27 -0.33
CA GLU A 122 -8.95 9.41 1.06
C GLU A 122 -7.46 9.77 1.09
N ILE A 123 -6.62 9.15 0.24
CA ILE A 123 -5.21 9.51 0.09
C ILE A 123 -5.06 10.98 -0.35
N ALA A 124 -5.86 11.43 -1.33
CA ALA A 124 -5.85 12.81 -1.78
C ALA A 124 -6.30 13.79 -0.67
N LEU A 125 -7.27 13.41 0.17
CA LEU A 125 -7.68 14.18 1.34
C LEU A 125 -6.58 14.24 2.40
N CYS A 126 -5.83 13.18 2.63
CA CYS A 126 -4.69 13.16 3.54
C CYS A 126 -3.54 14.05 3.03
N ASP A 127 -3.24 14.02 1.73
CA ASP A 127 -2.27 14.91 1.11
C ASP A 127 -2.70 16.37 1.28
N LEU A 128 -3.95 16.68 0.97
CA LEU A 128 -4.54 18.02 1.14
C LEU A 128 -4.48 18.48 2.60
N ALA A 129 -4.85 17.62 3.54
CA ALA A 129 -4.78 17.92 4.97
C ALA A 129 -3.33 18.21 5.41
N GLY A 130 -2.38 17.41 4.95
CA GLY A 130 -0.95 17.67 5.20
C GLY A 130 -0.50 19.01 4.66
N LYS A 131 -0.90 19.39 3.46
CA LYS A 131 -0.61 20.69 2.84
C LYS A 131 -1.28 21.85 3.60
N LEU A 132 -2.55 21.71 3.99
CA LEU A 132 -3.27 22.72 4.77
C LEU A 132 -2.71 22.91 6.18
N LEU A 133 -2.17 21.84 6.77
CA LEU A 133 -1.59 21.84 8.11
C LEU A 133 -0.07 22.07 8.12
N GLU A 134 0.54 22.14 6.93
CA GLU A 134 1.98 22.30 6.73
C GLU A 134 2.82 21.16 7.37
N VAL A 135 2.31 19.93 7.29
CA VAL A 135 3.00 18.73 7.82
C VAL A 135 3.02 17.59 6.80
N PRO A 136 4.05 16.72 6.82
CA PRO A 136 4.03 15.48 6.06
C PRO A 136 2.90 14.54 6.50
N VAL A 137 2.35 13.73 5.58
CA VAL A 137 1.23 12.82 5.84
C VAL A 137 1.49 11.88 7.03
N CYS A 138 2.71 11.35 7.19
CA CYS A 138 3.02 10.48 8.33
C CYS A 138 2.78 11.13 9.70
N LYS A 139 2.85 12.48 9.80
CA LYS A 139 2.54 13.19 11.05
C LYS A 139 1.05 13.17 11.38
N LEU A 140 0.17 13.12 10.35
CA LEU A 140 -1.28 12.97 10.55
C LEU A 140 -1.64 11.56 11.08
N LEU A 141 -0.76 10.58 10.83
CA LEU A 141 -0.95 9.19 11.23
C LEU A 141 -0.29 8.83 12.57
N GLY A 142 0.19 9.84 13.32
CA GLY A 142 0.83 9.65 14.64
C GLY A 142 2.33 9.85 14.65
N GLY A 143 2.96 10.17 13.52
CA GLY A 143 4.40 10.37 13.37
C GLY A 143 5.12 9.13 12.85
N GLN A 144 6.42 9.25 12.65
CA GLN A 144 7.22 8.20 12.02
C GLN A 144 8.09 7.44 13.03
N TYR A 145 8.13 6.12 12.91
CA TYR A 145 9.05 5.23 13.61
C TYR A 145 10.40 5.07 12.88
N ARG A 146 10.47 5.42 11.58
CA ARG A 146 11.64 5.21 10.71
C ARG A 146 11.81 6.33 9.69
N GLU A 147 13.05 6.64 9.35
CA GLU A 147 13.40 7.67 8.35
C GLU A 147 13.22 7.21 6.91
N GLY A 148 13.21 5.89 6.68
CA GLY A 148 13.01 5.28 5.37
C GLY A 148 12.38 3.90 5.51
N VAL A 149 11.58 3.51 4.53
CA VAL A 149 10.85 2.24 4.50
C VAL A 149 11.59 1.23 3.64
N ARG A 150 11.96 0.08 4.22
CA ARG A 150 12.62 -1.00 3.50
C ARG A 150 11.78 -1.42 2.29
N ALA A 151 12.43 -1.52 1.12
CA ALA A 151 11.82 -2.03 -0.09
C ALA A 151 12.12 -3.52 -0.29
N TYR A 152 11.17 -4.24 -0.91
CA TYR A 152 11.44 -5.51 -1.58
C TYR A 152 10.99 -5.41 -3.05
N TRP A 153 11.71 -6.05 -3.95
CA TRP A 153 11.50 -5.92 -5.39
C TRP A 153 10.83 -7.14 -5.96
N THR A 154 9.65 -6.97 -6.57
CA THR A 154 8.97 -8.02 -7.34
C THR A 154 9.68 -8.19 -8.68
N THR A 155 10.47 -9.22 -8.76
CA THR A 155 11.33 -9.54 -9.91
C THR A 155 11.79 -10.99 -9.83
N SER A 156 12.11 -11.58 -10.99
CA SER A 156 12.56 -12.96 -11.11
C SER A 156 13.66 -13.10 -12.16
N PRO A 157 14.52 -14.13 -12.06
CA PRO A 157 15.32 -14.56 -13.19
C PRO A 157 14.45 -14.90 -14.39
N ARG A 158 15.01 -14.83 -15.57
CA ARG A 158 14.31 -15.25 -16.81
C ARG A 158 13.86 -16.72 -16.75
N ASP A 159 14.71 -17.57 -16.19
CA ASP A 159 14.43 -18.98 -15.93
C ASP A 159 15.08 -19.40 -14.62
N MET A 160 14.24 -19.67 -13.61
CA MET A 160 14.74 -20.11 -12.30
C MET A 160 15.28 -21.55 -12.29
N LEU A 161 14.92 -22.37 -13.28
CA LEU A 161 15.44 -23.73 -13.41
C LEU A 161 16.81 -23.80 -14.04
N ASP A 162 17.24 -22.70 -14.71
CA ASP A 162 18.61 -22.55 -15.24
C ASP A 162 19.49 -21.81 -14.22
N PRO A 163 20.50 -22.48 -13.62
CA PRO A 163 21.44 -21.82 -12.71
C PRO A 163 22.24 -20.67 -13.35
N ALA A 164 22.44 -20.67 -14.68
CA ALA A 164 23.13 -19.56 -15.36
C ALA A 164 22.24 -18.32 -15.37
N SER A 165 20.95 -18.45 -15.71
CA SER A 165 19.96 -17.37 -15.63
C SER A 165 19.87 -16.78 -14.22
N CYS A 166 19.90 -17.62 -13.18
CA CYS A 166 19.90 -17.15 -11.79
C CYS A 166 21.19 -16.35 -11.45
N ARG A 167 22.35 -16.77 -11.93
CA ARG A 167 23.61 -16.03 -11.70
C ARG A 167 23.62 -14.68 -12.41
N ASP A 168 23.15 -14.61 -13.64
CA ASP A 168 23.05 -13.36 -14.42
C ASP A 168 22.10 -12.37 -13.73
N PHE A 169 20.96 -12.88 -13.24
CA PHE A 169 20.03 -12.10 -12.45
C PHE A 169 20.67 -11.58 -11.15
N ALA A 170 21.38 -12.42 -10.41
CA ALA A 170 22.07 -12.02 -9.18
C ALA A 170 23.13 -10.93 -9.43
N ALA A 171 23.85 -10.99 -10.55
CA ALA A 171 24.79 -9.96 -10.96
C ALA A 171 24.08 -8.63 -11.25
N THR A 172 22.94 -8.67 -11.95
CA THR A 172 22.10 -7.50 -12.23
C THR A 172 21.57 -6.88 -10.93
N LEU A 173 21.03 -7.69 -10.03
CA LEU A 173 20.53 -7.24 -8.74
C LEU A 173 21.61 -6.54 -7.92
N LYS A 174 22.81 -7.12 -7.86
CA LYS A 174 23.96 -6.58 -7.12
C LYS A 174 24.45 -5.23 -7.66
N SER A 175 24.38 -5.03 -8.98
CA SER A 175 24.80 -3.79 -9.65
C SER A 175 23.70 -2.72 -9.69
N HIS A 176 22.46 -3.07 -9.32
CA HIS A 176 21.33 -2.17 -9.44
C HIS A 176 21.47 -0.96 -8.49
N PRO A 177 21.21 0.28 -8.96
CA PRO A 177 21.42 1.49 -8.17
C PRO A 177 20.56 1.58 -6.91
N PHE A 178 19.41 0.92 -6.88
CA PHE A 178 18.51 0.93 -5.71
C PHE A 178 19.03 0.10 -4.53
N ARG A 179 19.95 -0.85 -4.75
CA ARG A 179 20.54 -1.72 -3.72
C ARG A 179 19.49 -2.42 -2.84
N ILE A 180 18.39 -2.87 -3.45
CA ILE A 180 17.36 -3.62 -2.74
C ILE A 180 17.89 -5.04 -2.46
N ALA A 181 17.90 -5.42 -1.18
CA ALA A 181 18.36 -6.71 -0.69
C ALA A 181 17.19 -7.63 -0.28
N ALA A 182 16.05 -7.51 -0.94
CA ALA A 182 14.89 -8.37 -0.76
C ALA A 182 14.14 -8.46 -2.09
N ILE A 183 13.79 -9.67 -2.51
CA ILE A 183 13.08 -9.92 -3.76
C ILE A 183 11.86 -10.79 -3.53
N LYS A 184 10.84 -10.62 -4.36
CA LYS A 184 9.66 -11.47 -4.46
C LYS A 184 9.62 -12.11 -5.85
N SER A 185 9.47 -13.42 -5.90
CA SER A 185 9.37 -14.20 -7.14
C SER A 185 8.16 -15.13 -7.08
N ASP A 186 7.53 -15.32 -8.22
CA ASP A 186 6.28 -16.07 -8.34
C ASP A 186 6.53 -17.58 -8.43
N ALA A 187 5.81 -18.36 -7.64
CA ALA A 187 5.80 -19.81 -7.67
C ALA A 187 4.72 -20.38 -8.61
N ASP A 188 3.56 -19.72 -8.68
CA ASP A 188 2.40 -20.12 -9.48
C ASP A 188 2.66 -20.12 -10.98
N SER A 189 3.64 -19.34 -11.45
CA SER A 189 4.03 -19.31 -12.86
C SER A 189 4.82 -20.53 -13.32
N PHE A 190 5.38 -21.32 -12.42
CA PHE A 190 6.26 -22.44 -12.75
C PHE A 190 5.57 -23.53 -13.59
N PRO A 191 4.37 -24.03 -13.21
CA PRO A 191 3.71 -25.01 -14.02
C PRO A 191 3.45 -24.52 -15.44
N ALA A 192 2.78 -23.39 -15.59
CA ALA A 192 2.36 -22.86 -16.88
C ALA A 192 3.52 -22.32 -17.73
N LYS A 193 4.52 -21.66 -17.14
CA LYS A 193 5.65 -21.05 -17.88
C LYS A 193 6.75 -22.05 -18.23
N TYR A 194 6.99 -23.04 -17.39
CA TYR A 194 8.20 -23.85 -17.48
C TYR A 194 7.93 -25.31 -17.77
N ASP A 195 6.68 -25.78 -17.77
CA ASP A 195 6.31 -27.11 -18.21
C ASP A 195 5.28 -27.09 -19.33
N PRO A 196 5.69 -27.36 -20.59
CA PRO A 196 4.77 -27.49 -21.72
C PRO A 196 3.66 -28.54 -21.50
N GLN A 197 3.81 -29.46 -20.55
CA GLN A 197 2.81 -30.47 -20.23
C GLN A 197 1.55 -29.87 -19.60
N PHE A 198 1.64 -28.71 -18.95
CA PHE A 198 0.46 -27.98 -18.48
C PHE A 198 -0.36 -27.37 -19.64
N LEU A 199 0.20 -27.34 -20.83
CA LEU A 199 -0.49 -26.92 -22.08
C LEU A 199 -1.10 -28.13 -22.82
N GLU A 200 -0.97 -29.35 -22.27
CA GLU A 200 -1.49 -30.54 -22.94
C GLU A 200 -3.01 -30.67 -22.77
N PRO A 201 -3.68 -31.37 -23.78
CA PRO A 201 -5.12 -31.65 -23.70
C PRO A 201 -5.46 -32.45 -22.44
N GLY A 202 -6.31 -31.90 -21.56
CA GLY A 202 -6.74 -32.52 -20.31
C GLY A 202 -6.19 -31.84 -19.04
N HIS A 203 -5.28 -30.86 -19.18
CA HIS A 203 -4.91 -30.00 -18.04
C HIS A 203 -6.10 -29.07 -17.72
N GLU A 204 -6.50 -29.03 -16.45
CA GLU A 204 -7.49 -28.08 -15.98
C GLU A 204 -6.79 -26.77 -15.57
N PRO A 205 -6.89 -25.69 -16.40
CA PRO A 205 -6.17 -24.44 -16.14
C PRO A 205 -6.67 -23.69 -14.92
N TYR A 206 -7.73 -24.14 -14.29
CA TYR A 206 -8.33 -23.57 -13.07
C TYR A 206 -8.25 -24.51 -11.87
N GLY A 207 -7.50 -25.61 -12.00
CA GLY A 207 -7.25 -26.53 -10.87
C GLY A 207 -6.24 -25.94 -9.89
N SER A 208 -6.53 -26.05 -8.59
CA SER A 208 -5.65 -25.59 -7.51
C SER A 208 -4.60 -26.61 -7.08
N HIS A 209 -4.39 -27.66 -7.89
CA HIS A 209 -3.56 -28.80 -7.53
C HIS A 209 -2.15 -28.71 -8.09
N LEU A 210 -1.16 -28.95 -7.23
CA LEU A 210 0.24 -29.16 -7.59
C LEU A 210 0.56 -30.64 -7.59
N THR A 211 1.15 -31.14 -8.68
CA THR A 211 1.74 -32.48 -8.65
C THR A 211 3.05 -32.48 -7.83
N GLY A 212 3.46 -33.63 -7.32
CA GLY A 212 4.78 -33.74 -6.65
C GLY A 212 5.95 -33.33 -7.55
N ARG A 213 5.80 -33.43 -8.88
CA ARG A 213 6.75 -32.93 -9.88
C ARG A 213 6.79 -31.39 -9.89
N ASP A 214 5.65 -30.72 -9.81
CA ASP A 214 5.58 -29.25 -9.78
C ASP A 214 6.22 -28.70 -8.51
N VAL A 215 5.86 -29.28 -7.37
CA VAL A 215 6.49 -28.93 -6.08
C VAL A 215 8.00 -29.07 -6.15
N ALA A 216 8.51 -30.18 -6.69
CA ALA A 216 9.94 -30.41 -6.84
C ALA A 216 10.60 -29.43 -7.80
N ARG A 217 9.93 -29.01 -8.87
CA ARG A 217 10.44 -27.99 -9.81
C ARG A 217 10.48 -26.59 -9.20
N ILE A 218 9.41 -26.20 -8.51
CA ILE A 218 9.36 -24.91 -7.79
C ILE A 218 10.49 -24.87 -6.74
N ALA A 219 10.59 -25.87 -5.91
CA ALA A 219 11.64 -25.94 -4.88
C ALA A 219 13.05 -25.85 -5.48
N ARG A 220 13.32 -26.55 -6.60
CA ARG A 220 14.61 -26.48 -7.31
C ARG A 220 14.88 -25.10 -7.86
N GLY A 221 13.90 -24.44 -8.47
CA GLY A 221 14.05 -23.08 -8.97
C GLY A 221 14.42 -22.09 -7.87
N PHE A 222 13.72 -22.15 -6.73
CA PHE A 222 14.05 -21.31 -5.58
C PHE A 222 15.39 -21.67 -4.94
N ALA A 223 15.81 -22.94 -4.97
CA ALA A 223 17.14 -23.35 -4.52
C ALA A 223 18.25 -22.75 -5.41
N ASN A 224 18.08 -22.80 -6.75
CA ASN A 224 19.02 -22.18 -7.69
C ASN A 224 19.09 -20.65 -7.46
N LEU A 225 17.94 -20.00 -7.23
CA LEU A 225 17.88 -18.58 -6.94
C LEU A 225 18.63 -18.25 -5.63
N ARG A 226 18.39 -19.01 -4.55
CA ARG A 226 19.08 -18.83 -3.26
C ARG A 226 20.58 -19.02 -3.39
N GLU A 227 21.01 -20.04 -4.12
CA GLU A 227 22.46 -20.26 -4.39
C GLU A 227 23.10 -19.05 -5.12
N ALA A 228 22.39 -18.51 -6.10
CA ALA A 228 22.89 -17.41 -6.91
C ALA A 228 22.94 -16.07 -6.16
N VAL A 229 21.90 -15.70 -5.41
CA VAL A 229 21.82 -14.41 -4.70
C VAL A 229 22.52 -14.42 -3.35
N GLY A 230 22.80 -15.59 -2.77
CA GLY A 230 23.44 -15.73 -1.45
C GLY A 230 22.49 -15.43 -0.30
N GLU A 231 23.04 -15.39 0.92
CA GLU A 231 22.27 -15.23 2.17
C GLU A 231 21.94 -13.75 2.49
N ASP A 232 22.61 -12.81 1.84
CA ASP A 232 22.43 -11.36 2.07
C ASP A 232 21.18 -10.80 1.39
N VAL A 233 20.52 -11.58 0.52
CA VAL A 233 19.29 -11.22 -0.16
C VAL A 233 18.14 -12.05 0.38
N ASP A 234 17.14 -11.40 0.94
CA ASP A 234 15.91 -12.06 1.36
C ASP A 234 15.05 -12.43 0.14
N ILE A 235 14.43 -13.61 0.17
CA ILE A 235 13.55 -14.10 -0.89
C ILE A 235 12.15 -14.31 -0.33
N ALA A 236 11.13 -13.73 -0.97
CA ALA A 236 9.73 -14.05 -0.78
C ALA A 236 9.24 -14.94 -1.92
N VAL A 237 8.40 -15.92 -1.58
CA VAL A 237 7.75 -16.82 -2.53
C VAL A 237 6.30 -16.40 -2.65
N HIS A 238 5.82 -16.06 -3.86
CA HIS A 238 4.47 -15.60 -4.09
C HIS A 238 3.66 -16.61 -4.92
N CYS A 239 2.38 -16.78 -4.59
CA CYS A 239 1.52 -17.83 -5.14
C CYS A 239 0.22 -17.33 -5.78
N HIS A 240 -0.13 -16.05 -5.73
CA HIS A 240 -1.33 -15.46 -6.36
C HIS A 240 -2.65 -16.22 -6.10
N TRP A 241 -2.85 -16.78 -4.86
CA TRP A 241 -4.08 -17.48 -4.42
C TRP A 241 -4.41 -18.79 -5.17
N GLU A 242 -3.43 -19.40 -5.81
CA GLU A 242 -3.64 -20.49 -6.78
C GLU A 242 -3.91 -21.86 -6.12
N PHE A 243 -3.48 -22.12 -4.87
CA PHE A 243 -3.42 -23.46 -4.34
C PHE A 243 -4.50 -23.73 -3.28
N ASP A 244 -4.81 -25.02 -3.06
CA ASP A 244 -5.53 -25.46 -1.89
C ASP A 244 -4.60 -25.54 -0.65
N TRP A 245 -5.17 -25.83 0.52
CA TRP A 245 -4.38 -25.81 1.76
C TRP A 245 -3.38 -26.97 1.85
N ILE A 246 -3.61 -28.12 1.17
CA ILE A 246 -2.73 -29.29 1.17
C ILE A 246 -1.48 -28.96 0.36
N ASP A 247 -1.70 -28.49 -0.87
CA ASP A 247 -0.61 -28.14 -1.78
C ASP A 247 0.17 -26.89 -1.30
N ALA A 248 -0.52 -25.93 -0.71
CA ALA A 248 0.11 -24.78 -0.06
C ALA A 248 1.04 -25.21 1.09
N LEU A 249 0.63 -26.19 1.91
CA LEU A 249 1.47 -26.72 2.98
C LEU A 249 2.64 -27.56 2.44
N GLU A 250 2.42 -28.37 1.40
CA GLU A 250 3.49 -29.14 0.76
C GLU A 250 4.52 -28.20 0.12
N LEU A 251 4.08 -27.15 -0.58
CA LEU A 251 4.96 -26.12 -1.10
C LEU A 251 5.74 -25.40 0.01
N ALA A 252 5.07 -25.02 1.11
CA ALA A 252 5.73 -24.40 2.25
C ALA A 252 6.87 -25.26 2.82
N ARG A 253 6.65 -26.60 2.91
CA ARG A 253 7.67 -27.56 3.32
C ARG A 253 8.82 -27.67 2.32
N ALA A 254 8.50 -27.68 1.03
CA ALA A 254 9.47 -27.81 -0.03
C ALA A 254 10.39 -26.59 -0.18
N VAL A 255 9.88 -25.37 0.06
CA VAL A 255 10.68 -24.14 0.01
C VAL A 255 11.34 -23.78 1.36
N ALA A 256 11.04 -24.48 2.45
CA ALA A 256 11.64 -24.19 3.76
C ALA A 256 13.19 -24.17 3.77
N PRO A 257 13.91 -25.03 3.01
CA PRO A 257 15.38 -24.99 2.99
C PRO A 257 15.98 -23.67 2.52
N ILE A 258 15.29 -22.87 1.69
CA ILE A 258 15.79 -21.58 1.24
C ILE A 258 15.54 -20.47 2.27
N ARG A 259 14.89 -20.75 3.39
CA ARG A 259 14.53 -19.78 4.44
C ARG A 259 13.89 -18.52 3.86
N PRO A 260 12.70 -18.65 3.22
CA PRO A 260 12.05 -17.49 2.62
C PRO A 260 11.58 -16.50 3.70
N MET A 261 11.49 -15.21 3.33
CA MET A 261 10.87 -14.18 4.18
C MET A 261 9.44 -14.59 4.55
N TRP A 262 8.71 -15.08 3.56
CA TRP A 262 7.35 -15.60 3.66
C TRP A 262 6.96 -16.38 2.40
N LEU A 263 5.90 -17.16 2.54
CA LEU A 263 5.07 -17.67 1.45
C LEU A 263 3.83 -16.77 1.37
N GLU A 264 3.67 -16.05 0.25
CA GLU A 264 2.66 -15.03 0.03
C GLU A 264 1.47 -15.60 -0.72
N ASP A 265 0.28 -15.32 -0.21
CA ASP A 265 -1.01 -15.63 -0.81
C ASP A 265 -1.12 -17.03 -1.42
N PRO A 266 -0.78 -18.10 -0.66
CA PRO A 266 -0.82 -19.44 -1.22
C PRO A 266 -2.23 -19.96 -1.52
N MET A 267 -3.27 -19.44 -0.84
CA MET A 267 -4.67 -19.87 -0.99
C MET A 267 -5.57 -18.68 -1.34
N PRO A 268 -6.79 -18.95 -1.88
CA PRO A 268 -7.80 -17.91 -2.13
C PRO A 268 -8.02 -16.96 -0.93
N PRO A 269 -8.25 -15.65 -1.18
CA PRO A 269 -8.25 -14.63 -0.11
C PRO A 269 -9.47 -14.67 0.81
N ASP A 270 -10.46 -15.52 0.52
CA ASP A 270 -11.59 -15.72 1.41
C ASP A 270 -11.16 -16.50 2.66
N TYR A 271 -11.40 -15.91 3.84
CA TYR A 271 -11.03 -16.58 5.08
C TYR A 271 -11.81 -17.87 5.30
N SER A 272 -11.09 -18.91 5.63
CA SER A 272 -11.60 -20.17 6.19
C SER A 272 -10.63 -20.70 7.26
N GLU A 273 -11.07 -21.67 8.06
CA GLU A 273 -10.22 -22.32 9.07
C GLU A 273 -9.00 -23.02 8.45
N SER A 274 -9.01 -23.28 7.15
CA SER A 274 -7.85 -23.81 6.41
C SER A 274 -6.66 -22.85 6.47
N TRP A 275 -6.87 -21.55 6.52
CA TRP A 275 -5.82 -20.55 6.72
C TRP A 275 -5.12 -20.73 8.08
N SER A 276 -5.89 -20.90 9.16
CA SER A 276 -5.32 -21.13 10.50
C SER A 276 -4.58 -22.48 10.58
N LYS A 277 -5.08 -23.52 9.89
CA LYS A 277 -4.37 -24.81 9.79
C LYS A 277 -3.05 -24.68 9.06
N LEU A 278 -3.07 -24.04 7.87
CA LEU A 278 -1.84 -23.79 7.10
C LEU A 278 -0.82 -23.01 7.94
N THR A 279 -1.25 -21.95 8.59
CA THR A 279 -0.38 -21.11 9.42
C THR A 279 0.23 -21.90 10.58
N ALA A 280 -0.56 -22.72 11.27
CA ALA A 280 -0.09 -23.52 12.40
C ALA A 280 0.90 -24.64 12.00
N GLU A 281 0.77 -25.19 10.79
CA GLU A 281 1.59 -26.32 10.33
C GLU A 281 2.76 -25.91 9.43
N SER A 282 2.75 -24.69 8.90
CA SER A 282 3.77 -24.20 7.96
C SER A 282 5.13 -24.01 8.64
N PRO A 283 6.22 -24.56 8.08
CA PRO A 283 7.58 -24.31 8.57
C PRO A 283 8.13 -22.95 8.14
N VAL A 284 7.40 -22.20 7.31
CA VAL A 284 7.79 -20.86 6.82
C VAL A 284 6.70 -19.83 7.15
N PRO A 285 7.05 -18.55 7.31
CA PRO A 285 6.03 -17.54 7.57
C PRO A 285 5.01 -17.45 6.42
N ILE A 286 3.73 -17.34 6.76
CA ILE A 286 2.62 -17.13 5.81
C ILE A 286 2.24 -15.66 5.82
N LEU A 287 2.18 -15.05 4.64
CA LEU A 287 1.73 -13.68 4.41
C LEU A 287 0.47 -13.69 3.55
N THR A 288 -0.49 -12.84 3.86
CA THR A 288 -1.68 -12.60 3.00
C THR A 288 -2.27 -11.22 3.25
N GLY A 289 -3.06 -10.74 2.30
CA GLY A 289 -3.87 -9.55 2.51
C GLY A 289 -3.96 -8.57 1.36
N GLU A 290 -3.19 -8.69 0.29
CA GLU A 290 -3.24 -7.75 -0.84
C GLU A 290 -4.63 -7.65 -1.50
N ASN A 291 -5.47 -8.67 -1.37
CA ASN A 291 -6.85 -8.69 -1.87
C ASN A 291 -7.91 -8.49 -0.80
N LEU A 292 -7.49 -8.10 0.41
CA LEU A 292 -8.41 -7.81 1.49
C LEU A 292 -8.75 -6.31 1.55
N TYR A 293 -9.96 -6.03 1.96
CA TYR A 293 -10.48 -4.67 2.02
C TYR A 293 -10.94 -4.33 3.43
N ARG A 294 -10.58 -3.13 3.88
CA ARG A 294 -11.03 -2.58 5.15
C ARG A 294 -10.72 -3.51 6.34
N ARG A 295 -10.79 -2.99 7.54
CA ARG A 295 -10.60 -3.80 8.78
C ARG A 295 -11.46 -5.07 8.81
N GLN A 296 -12.63 -5.03 8.17
CA GLN A 296 -13.57 -6.15 8.15
C GLN A 296 -13.00 -7.37 7.41
N GLY A 297 -12.33 -7.16 6.27
CA GLY A 297 -11.68 -8.25 5.53
C GLY A 297 -10.47 -8.82 6.27
N PHE A 298 -9.66 -7.98 6.90
CA PHE A 298 -8.48 -8.39 7.65
C PHE A 298 -8.80 -9.04 9.00
N ARG A 299 -9.93 -8.66 9.60
CA ARG A 299 -10.31 -9.08 10.96
C ARG A 299 -10.26 -10.59 11.17
N PRO A 300 -10.86 -11.46 10.34
CA PRO A 300 -10.85 -12.91 10.60
C PRO A 300 -9.44 -13.49 10.56
N PHE A 301 -8.58 -13.03 9.65
CA PHE A 301 -7.17 -13.46 9.58
C PHE A 301 -6.40 -13.06 10.84
N ILE A 302 -6.61 -11.84 11.35
CA ILE A 302 -5.92 -11.34 12.55
C ILE A 302 -6.41 -12.08 13.79
N LEU A 303 -7.74 -12.16 14.01
CA LEU A 303 -8.29 -12.73 15.23
C LEU A 303 -8.06 -14.24 15.36
N ASN A 304 -8.05 -14.96 14.25
CA ASN A 304 -7.94 -16.41 14.22
C ASN A 304 -6.52 -16.88 13.84
N GLN A 305 -5.55 -15.97 13.79
CA GLN A 305 -4.16 -16.29 13.40
C GLN A 305 -4.10 -17.05 12.05
N GLY A 306 -4.86 -16.55 11.08
CA GLY A 306 -4.90 -17.11 9.72
C GLY A 306 -3.66 -16.80 8.87
N CYS A 307 -2.70 -16.07 9.42
CA CYS A 307 -1.40 -15.78 8.79
C CYS A 307 -0.38 -15.37 9.86
N HIS A 308 0.90 -15.32 9.49
CA HIS A 308 1.98 -14.83 10.35
C HIS A 308 2.25 -13.33 10.15
N LEU A 309 1.94 -12.81 8.95
CA LEU A 309 2.11 -11.40 8.58
C LEU A 309 0.89 -10.93 7.81
N ILE A 310 0.54 -9.65 7.97
CA ILE A 310 -0.52 -8.98 7.21
C ILE A 310 0.12 -8.16 6.09
N GLN A 311 -0.42 -8.29 4.88
CA GLN A 311 -0.04 -7.45 3.74
C GLN A 311 -1.19 -6.51 3.38
N ILE A 312 -0.92 -5.20 3.35
CA ILE A 312 -1.94 -4.20 3.06
C ILE A 312 -1.58 -3.51 1.74
N ASP A 313 -2.50 -3.49 0.79
CA ASP A 313 -2.41 -2.56 -0.34
C ASP A 313 -3.13 -1.25 0.02
N ILE A 314 -2.37 -0.21 0.35
CA ILE A 314 -2.91 1.04 0.87
C ILE A 314 -3.84 1.76 -0.14
N PRO A 315 -3.48 1.90 -1.42
CA PRO A 315 -4.35 2.43 -2.47
C PRO A 315 -5.62 1.62 -2.76
N LYS A 316 -5.73 0.41 -2.21
CA LYS A 316 -6.83 -0.53 -2.45
C LYS A 316 -7.70 -0.78 -1.22
N ALA A 317 -7.06 -0.99 -0.07
CA ALA A 317 -7.70 -1.53 1.14
C ALA A 317 -8.59 -0.54 1.91
N GLY A 318 -8.55 0.75 1.59
CA GLY A 318 -9.34 1.81 2.26
C GLY A 318 -8.56 3.10 2.52
N GLY A 319 -7.37 3.27 1.95
CA GLY A 319 -6.52 4.45 2.13
C GLY A 319 -5.66 4.39 3.38
N LEU A 320 -5.09 5.53 3.75
CA LEU A 320 -4.05 5.67 4.77
C LEU A 320 -4.57 5.43 6.20
N LEU A 321 -5.68 6.08 6.56
CA LEU A 321 -6.25 5.97 7.92
C LEU A 321 -6.80 4.57 8.19
N GLU A 322 -7.48 3.96 7.22
CA GLU A 322 -7.99 2.60 7.36
C GLU A 322 -6.85 1.58 7.45
N SER A 323 -5.79 1.73 6.64
CA SER A 323 -4.60 0.89 6.68
C SER A 323 -3.86 1.02 8.02
N LYS A 324 -3.74 2.23 8.56
CA LYS A 324 -3.19 2.44 9.91
C LYS A 324 -4.00 1.69 10.98
N LYS A 325 -5.34 1.73 10.89
CA LYS A 325 -6.22 1.00 11.83
C LYS A 325 -6.13 -0.51 11.68
N ILE A 326 -5.92 -1.03 10.47
CA ILE A 326 -5.64 -2.44 10.24
C ILE A 326 -4.34 -2.83 10.94
N ALA A 327 -3.29 -2.03 10.76
CA ALA A 327 -1.99 -2.26 11.39
C ALA A 327 -2.05 -2.19 12.92
N ASP A 328 -2.81 -1.23 13.48
CA ASP A 328 -3.01 -1.12 14.93
C ASP A 328 -3.75 -2.33 15.51
N LEU A 329 -4.71 -2.88 14.76
CA LEU A 329 -5.38 -4.12 15.14
C LEU A 329 -4.40 -5.31 15.08
N ALA A 330 -3.60 -5.42 14.02
CA ALA A 330 -2.60 -6.49 13.86
C ALA A 330 -1.54 -6.46 14.96
N GLU A 331 -1.12 -5.26 15.40
CA GLU A 331 -0.16 -5.07 16.50
C GLU A 331 -0.62 -5.69 17.81
N LEU A 332 -1.92 -5.63 18.13
CA LEU A 332 -2.48 -6.25 19.33
C LEU A 332 -2.32 -7.78 19.34
N TYR A 333 -2.19 -8.38 18.17
CA TYR A 333 -1.99 -9.83 17.97
C TYR A 333 -0.53 -10.17 17.57
N GLN A 334 0.37 -9.19 17.66
CA GLN A 334 1.80 -9.33 17.32
C GLN A 334 2.04 -9.79 15.88
N LEU A 335 1.15 -9.43 14.97
CA LEU A 335 1.29 -9.68 13.55
C LEU A 335 1.98 -8.48 12.89
N PRO A 336 3.20 -8.64 12.37
CA PRO A 336 3.87 -7.59 11.62
C PRO A 336 3.17 -7.31 10.29
N VAL A 337 3.37 -6.11 9.77
CA VAL A 337 2.73 -5.61 8.55
C VAL A 337 3.75 -5.44 7.43
N CYS A 338 3.33 -5.78 6.22
CA CYS A 338 4.00 -5.47 4.96
C CYS A 338 3.06 -4.63 4.09
N ALA A 339 3.58 -4.01 3.04
CA ALA A 339 2.74 -3.40 2.02
C ALA A 339 2.94 -4.07 0.66
N HIS A 340 1.84 -4.53 0.06
CA HIS A 340 1.72 -4.75 -1.36
C HIS A 340 1.72 -3.40 -2.07
N ASN A 341 2.41 -3.26 -3.21
CA ASN A 341 2.45 -1.99 -3.89
C ASN A 341 2.91 -2.11 -5.35
N VAL A 342 1.96 -2.05 -6.28
CA VAL A 342 2.20 -1.94 -7.73
C VAL A 342 1.83 -0.56 -8.26
N ALA A 343 1.68 0.40 -7.36
CA ALA A 343 1.28 1.77 -7.66
C ALA A 343 2.38 2.57 -8.36
N SER A 344 1.99 3.74 -8.89
CA SER A 344 2.91 4.78 -9.31
C SER A 344 3.77 5.29 -8.13
N PRO A 345 4.78 6.13 -8.38
CA PRO A 345 5.51 6.80 -7.30
C PRO A 345 4.61 7.57 -6.32
N LEU A 346 3.50 8.14 -6.79
CA LEU A 346 2.57 8.85 -5.92
C LEU A 346 1.94 7.91 -4.88
N GLY A 347 1.35 6.81 -5.33
CA GLY A 347 0.76 5.81 -4.43
C GLY A 347 1.82 5.10 -3.58
N SER A 348 3.01 4.85 -4.15
CA SER A 348 4.13 4.26 -3.42
C SER A 348 4.64 5.14 -2.29
N LEU A 349 4.75 6.45 -2.48
CA LEU A 349 5.17 7.40 -1.44
C LEU A 349 4.06 7.62 -0.41
N ALA A 350 2.79 7.66 -0.82
CA ALA A 350 1.67 7.66 0.11
C ALA A 350 1.71 6.42 1.02
N SER A 351 1.93 5.24 0.44
CA SER A 351 2.10 3.98 1.17
C SER A 351 3.30 4.02 2.11
N ALA A 352 4.43 4.60 1.67
CA ALA A 352 5.62 4.75 2.50
C ALA A 352 5.39 5.68 3.71
N HIS A 353 4.60 6.75 3.58
CA HIS A 353 4.20 7.59 4.71
C HIS A 353 3.35 6.81 5.74
N CYS A 354 2.44 5.95 5.28
CA CYS A 354 1.67 5.07 6.16
C CYS A 354 2.58 4.05 6.84
N ALA A 355 3.42 3.36 6.08
CA ALA A 355 4.38 2.38 6.56
C ALA A 355 5.35 2.96 7.61
N ALA A 356 5.75 4.21 7.45
CA ALA A 356 6.59 4.90 8.42
C ALA A 356 5.90 5.13 9.76
N ALA A 357 4.56 5.27 9.76
CA ALA A 357 3.76 5.48 10.96
C ALA A 357 3.30 4.17 11.64
N ILE A 358 3.62 3.01 11.08
CA ILE A 358 3.32 1.68 11.64
C ILE A 358 4.54 1.17 12.42
N ARG A 359 4.36 0.77 13.68
CA ARG A 359 5.47 0.34 14.55
C ARG A 359 6.18 -0.91 14.02
N ASP A 360 5.45 -2.02 13.84
CA ASP A 360 6.01 -3.29 13.34
C ASP A 360 5.72 -3.45 11.84
N PHE A 361 6.50 -2.76 11.04
CA PHE A 361 6.44 -2.79 9.60
C PHE A 361 7.71 -3.42 9.01
N ARG A 362 7.57 -4.43 8.14
CA ARG A 362 8.69 -5.22 7.61
C ARG A 362 9.27 -4.64 6.34
N ALA A 363 8.46 -4.51 5.30
CA ALA A 363 8.89 -4.01 4.00
C ALA A 363 7.71 -3.60 3.13
N GLN A 364 7.97 -2.73 2.15
CA GLN A 364 7.03 -2.31 1.12
C GLN A 364 7.50 -2.77 -0.25
N GLU A 365 6.59 -3.25 -1.05
CA GLU A 365 6.85 -3.69 -2.41
C GLU A 365 7.32 -2.57 -3.32
N PHE A 366 8.22 -2.92 -4.24
CA PHE A 366 8.62 -2.16 -5.39
C PHE A 366 8.41 -3.01 -6.63
N ALA A 367 7.45 -2.64 -7.47
CA ALA A 367 7.08 -3.37 -8.67
C ALA A 367 6.91 -2.41 -9.87
N PRO A 368 8.00 -1.82 -10.37
CA PRO A 368 7.93 -0.81 -11.42
C PRO A 368 7.57 -1.39 -12.80
N GLY A 369 7.51 -2.70 -12.94
CA GLY A 369 7.32 -3.38 -14.21
C GLY A 369 8.63 -3.64 -14.98
N ASP A 370 8.54 -3.66 -16.30
CA ASP A 370 9.70 -3.81 -17.18
C ASP A 370 10.61 -2.54 -17.17
N PRO A 371 11.79 -2.58 -17.82
CA PRO A 371 12.73 -1.44 -17.80
C PRO A 371 12.14 -0.12 -18.32
N ALA A 372 11.23 -0.16 -19.31
CA ALA A 372 10.62 1.05 -19.84
C ALA A 372 9.62 1.66 -18.84
N HIS A 373 8.83 0.82 -18.18
CA HIS A 373 7.94 1.26 -17.10
C HIS A 373 8.73 1.74 -15.87
N ALA A 374 9.85 1.12 -15.55
CA ALA A 374 10.73 1.56 -14.47
C ALA A 374 11.31 2.98 -14.73
N GLU A 375 11.68 3.29 -15.96
CA GLU A 375 12.12 4.63 -16.35
C GLU A 375 10.99 5.67 -16.25
N LEU A 376 9.78 5.33 -16.71
CA LEU A 376 8.59 6.16 -16.56
C LEU A 376 8.26 6.37 -15.08
N TRP A 377 8.34 5.29 -14.28
CA TRP A 377 8.02 5.32 -12.85
C TRP A 377 8.84 6.38 -12.11
N GLU A 378 10.14 6.55 -12.42
CA GLU A 378 10.95 7.59 -11.79
C GLU A 378 10.60 9.01 -12.25
N LYS A 379 10.07 9.18 -13.48
CA LYS A 379 9.85 10.49 -14.12
C LYS A 379 8.45 11.07 -13.90
N ILE A 380 7.48 10.24 -13.49
CA ILE A 380 6.07 10.64 -13.41
C ILE A 380 5.78 11.67 -12.31
N VAL A 381 6.68 11.79 -11.33
CA VAL A 381 6.59 12.77 -10.24
C VAL A 381 7.84 13.65 -10.19
N ILE A 382 7.67 14.83 -9.61
CA ILE A 382 8.77 15.74 -9.23
C ILE A 382 9.07 15.49 -7.75
N TYR A 383 10.27 14.96 -7.47
CA TYR A 383 10.72 14.59 -6.13
C TYR A 383 12.18 15.03 -5.90
N ASP A 384 12.56 15.28 -4.64
CA ASP A 384 13.93 15.72 -4.32
C ASP A 384 14.90 14.53 -4.23
N GLY A 385 15.53 14.20 -5.35
CA GLY A 385 16.47 13.09 -5.50
C GLY A 385 15.78 11.73 -5.67
N PRO A 386 16.49 10.61 -5.54
CA PRO A 386 15.96 9.30 -5.81
C PRO A 386 14.87 8.92 -4.78
N ILE A 387 13.78 8.31 -5.25
CA ILE A 387 12.67 7.82 -4.40
C ILE A 387 13.16 6.64 -3.56
N ILE A 388 13.93 5.73 -4.16
CA ILE A 388 14.56 4.62 -3.46
C ILE A 388 16.06 4.87 -3.38
N LYS A 389 16.61 4.80 -2.18
CA LYS A 389 18.03 4.92 -1.89
C LYS A 389 18.44 3.86 -0.87
N ASP A 390 19.51 3.14 -1.17
CA ASP A 390 20.07 2.10 -0.30
C ASP A 390 19.00 1.10 0.19
N GLY A 391 18.15 0.64 -0.74
CA GLY A 391 17.11 -0.33 -0.49
C GLY A 391 15.90 0.18 0.29
N LYS A 392 15.73 1.49 0.42
CA LYS A 392 14.63 2.09 1.19
C LYS A 392 13.93 3.20 0.40
N TYR A 393 12.61 3.23 0.48
CA TYR A 393 11.83 4.40 0.13
C TYR A 393 12.20 5.56 1.05
N ARG A 394 12.53 6.69 0.47
CA ARG A 394 12.79 7.93 1.20
C ARG A 394 11.47 8.65 1.46
N LEU A 395 11.37 9.27 2.62
CA LEU A 395 10.21 10.09 2.97
C LEU A 395 10.55 11.57 2.77
N SER A 396 9.61 12.32 2.19
CA SER A 396 9.72 13.77 2.09
C SER A 396 9.31 14.42 3.41
N GLU A 397 10.02 15.48 3.79
CA GLU A 397 9.66 16.36 4.90
C GLU A 397 8.68 17.48 4.46
N LYS A 398 8.39 17.58 3.14
CA LYS A 398 7.46 18.57 2.60
C LYS A 398 6.02 18.25 3.05
N PRO A 399 5.15 19.26 3.15
CA PRO A 399 3.74 19.06 3.46
C PRO A 399 3.03 18.10 2.50
N GLY A 400 2.08 17.33 3.02
CA GLY A 400 1.37 16.31 2.28
C GLY A 400 2.22 15.05 2.05
N ILE A 401 2.07 14.41 0.90
CA ILE A 401 2.93 13.29 0.43
C ILE A 401 4.30 13.84 0.01
N GLY A 402 4.39 15.14 -0.26
CA GLY A 402 5.63 15.83 -0.57
C GLY A 402 6.11 15.61 -2.01
N VAL A 403 5.21 15.34 -2.93
CA VAL A 403 5.46 15.22 -4.38
C VAL A 403 4.48 16.06 -5.18
N GLU A 404 4.89 16.38 -6.41
CA GLU A 404 4.02 16.93 -7.45
C GLU A 404 4.07 16.02 -8.68
N LEU A 405 2.98 15.96 -9.46
CA LEU A 405 3.01 15.24 -10.73
C LEU A 405 3.82 16.01 -11.77
N ASN A 406 4.61 15.31 -12.56
CA ASN A 406 5.27 15.87 -13.73
C ASN A 406 4.26 15.97 -14.88
N GLU A 407 3.63 17.14 -15.04
CA GLU A 407 2.54 17.35 -15.99
C GLU A 407 2.90 16.94 -17.42
N GLU A 408 4.11 17.26 -17.89
CA GLU A 408 4.56 16.93 -19.24
C GLU A 408 4.59 15.39 -19.43
N VAL A 409 5.19 14.67 -18.49
CA VAL A 409 5.30 13.22 -18.53
C VAL A 409 3.93 12.56 -18.40
N VAL A 410 3.10 13.04 -17.47
CA VAL A 410 1.74 12.50 -17.27
C VAL A 410 0.90 12.68 -18.53
N ARG A 411 0.91 13.86 -19.15
CA ARG A 411 0.16 14.12 -20.39
C ARG A 411 0.57 13.21 -21.54
N ALA A 412 1.85 12.90 -21.65
CA ALA A 412 2.38 12.00 -22.67
C ALA A 412 1.96 10.53 -22.45
N HIS A 413 1.53 10.16 -21.24
CA HIS A 413 1.18 8.78 -20.85
C HIS A 413 -0.30 8.64 -20.40
N LEU A 414 -1.15 9.61 -20.74
CA LEU A 414 -2.59 9.47 -20.48
C LEU A 414 -3.15 8.29 -21.32
N VAL A 415 -4.02 7.52 -20.70
CA VAL A 415 -4.74 6.45 -21.41
C VAL A 415 -5.57 7.09 -22.53
N PRO A 416 -5.68 6.45 -23.74
CA PRO A 416 -6.45 7.00 -24.84
C PRO A 416 -7.86 7.43 -24.44
N GLY A 417 -8.21 8.69 -24.73
CA GLY A 417 -9.49 9.31 -24.36
C GLY A 417 -9.47 10.06 -23.01
N GLU A 418 -8.39 9.94 -22.25
CA GLU A 418 -8.22 10.75 -21.03
C GLU A 418 -7.69 12.16 -21.34
N THR A 419 -8.00 13.08 -20.43
CA THR A 419 -7.49 14.46 -20.47
C THR A 419 -6.86 14.80 -19.11
N TRP A 420 -5.99 15.83 -19.10
CA TRP A 420 -5.36 16.30 -17.86
C TRP A 420 -6.42 16.80 -16.88
N TRP A 421 -6.60 16.02 -15.82
CA TRP A 421 -7.59 16.28 -14.78
C TRP A 421 -9.05 16.39 -15.26
N GLY A 422 -9.45 15.58 -16.24
CA GLY A 422 -10.85 15.34 -16.59
C GLY A 422 -11.34 15.97 -17.84
#